data_40fc3a50d92c26e5e6a2e2317878c591
#
_entry.id   40fc3a50d92c26e5e6a2e2317878c591
#
_cell.length_a   1.000
_cell.length_b   1.000
_cell.length_c   1.000
_cell.angle_alpha   90.00
_cell.angle_beta   90.00
_cell.angle_gamma   90.00
#
_symmetry.space_group_name_H-M   'P 1'
#
loop_
_entity.id
_entity.type
_entity.pdbx_description
1 polymer ?
#
loop_
_entity_poly.entity_id
_entity_poly.type
_entity_poly.pdbx_seq_one_letter_code
_entity_poly.pdbx_strand_id
1 'polypeptide(L)'
;MLALIMAAIVGITSFVDPNDYAPDIEAVAGDNQLILDIQGDISWQFFPQLGISVKRIVFSNNVISAGSIDELVITAGLLNLLNTDFDQANLPIDSIKVVNGRARYIAPNLLPVQFDNIAISINNFSLDGGETDFSASAAVFGDLPLSIEATVALSHDGQKPNRVNATNLQLNVDQISINGHINADLENAQIVGKLSSPSINIRRQLKAIQLKLPIFSIPVMASATALTDVHFNSEFSINSKGYSNYTHQLFIDNQKFDVTVEADQTTGLMNTSVTSNQFRLHDYLPPQGSPSNNMQTGAIFAPLALPFVMWSGESQIELSVNEITMQTFSVRNLYSRLVGRANFIQLTSLNADLLGGQLNATAEFDLRDKQPSFTLQPQLNTIDLSQAFLALTGNPDVGGELSGGVAVSGIGDNLVTIQQSLLGIGQFSVINPIFSTFNVEQTVCQSAAMLSGSNSSGSFAAGTQLDTLEGNLNFADGQLIISGINTAIGNLKLRGRSTVQMIEQRYTLN
;
A
#
# COMPACT_ATOMS: atom_id res chain seq x y z
N MET A 1 -24.89 -56.90 17.67
CA MET A 1 -24.68 -55.46 17.88
C MET A 1 -24.65 -54.68 16.59
N LEU A 2 -23.75 -54.94 15.64
CA LEU A 2 -23.67 -54.22 14.36
C LEU A 2 -24.97 -54.26 13.54
N ALA A 3 -25.65 -55.41 13.47
CA ALA A 3 -26.92 -55.58 12.77
C ALA A 3 -28.09 -54.84 13.44
N LEU A 4 -28.07 -54.68 14.76
CA LEU A 4 -29.07 -53.89 15.52
C LEU A 4 -28.86 -52.37 15.28
N ILE A 5 -27.62 -51.95 15.23
CA ILE A 5 -27.26 -50.54 14.90
C ILE A 5 -27.66 -50.22 13.46
N MET A 6 -27.37 -51.10 12.51
CA MET A 6 -27.81 -50.99 11.12
C MET A 6 -29.34 -50.97 11.01
N ALA A 7 -30.06 -51.82 11.72
CA ALA A 7 -31.51 -51.83 11.73
C ALA A 7 -32.11 -50.57 12.36
N ALA A 8 -31.50 -50.04 13.44
CA ALA A 8 -31.90 -48.76 14.03
C ALA A 8 -31.67 -47.57 13.09
N ILE A 9 -30.52 -47.52 12.44
CA ILE A 9 -30.20 -46.49 11.43
C ILE A 9 -31.18 -46.54 10.29
N VAL A 10 -31.42 -47.74 9.71
CA VAL A 10 -32.38 -47.92 8.61
C VAL A 10 -33.81 -47.61 9.10
N GLY A 11 -34.15 -47.92 10.35
CA GLY A 11 -35.44 -47.57 10.94
C GLY A 11 -35.66 -46.06 11.03
N ILE A 12 -34.72 -45.34 11.63
CA ILE A 12 -34.81 -43.86 11.78
C ILE A 12 -34.91 -43.18 10.44
N THR A 13 -34.07 -43.56 9.48
CA THR A 13 -34.02 -42.94 8.15
C THR A 13 -35.20 -43.29 7.24
N SER A 14 -35.94 -44.36 7.56
CA SER A 14 -37.18 -44.71 6.87
C SER A 14 -38.40 -43.95 7.37
N PHE A 15 -38.33 -43.38 8.58
CA PHE A 15 -39.44 -42.69 9.21
C PHE A 15 -39.24 -41.16 9.29
N VAL A 16 -38.03 -40.66 9.06
CA VAL A 16 -37.69 -39.21 9.14
C VAL A 16 -37.20 -38.77 7.76
N ASP A 17 -38.01 -37.99 7.06
CA ASP A 17 -37.57 -37.31 5.83
C ASP A 17 -36.80 -36.04 6.24
N PRO A 18 -35.51 -35.93 5.93
CA PRO A 18 -34.74 -34.75 6.29
C PRO A 18 -35.20 -33.51 5.52
N ASN A 19 -35.95 -33.63 4.41
CA ASN A 19 -36.49 -32.49 3.68
C ASN A 19 -37.57 -31.72 4.45
N ASP A 20 -38.26 -32.41 5.41
CA ASP A 20 -39.25 -31.76 6.25
C ASP A 20 -38.69 -30.66 7.14
N TYR A 21 -37.36 -30.69 7.39
CA TYR A 21 -36.65 -29.68 8.20
C TYR A 21 -36.11 -28.50 7.42
N ALA A 22 -36.20 -28.47 6.08
CA ALA A 22 -35.71 -27.38 5.27
C ALA A 22 -36.28 -26.00 5.69
N PRO A 23 -37.60 -25.83 5.94
CA PRO A 23 -38.17 -24.56 6.37
C PRO A 23 -37.64 -24.08 7.73
N ASP A 24 -37.37 -25.02 8.65
CA ASP A 24 -36.86 -24.68 9.99
C ASP A 24 -35.40 -24.21 9.90
N ILE A 25 -34.60 -24.83 9.03
CA ILE A 25 -33.21 -24.44 8.78
C ILE A 25 -33.17 -23.03 8.17
N GLU A 26 -34.03 -22.76 7.20
CA GLU A 26 -34.14 -21.44 6.56
C GLU A 26 -34.59 -20.37 7.55
N ALA A 27 -35.54 -20.69 8.44
CA ALA A 27 -36.03 -19.77 9.47
C ALA A 27 -34.91 -19.42 10.47
N VAL A 28 -34.14 -20.40 10.97
CA VAL A 28 -33.02 -20.18 11.89
C VAL A 28 -31.90 -19.35 11.21
N ALA A 29 -31.64 -19.58 9.92
CA ALA A 29 -30.72 -18.74 9.16
C ALA A 29 -31.24 -17.29 9.07
N GLY A 30 -32.53 -17.08 8.84
CA GLY A 30 -33.17 -15.78 8.80
C GLY A 30 -33.03 -15.00 10.12
N ASP A 31 -33.23 -15.66 11.25
CA ASP A 31 -33.02 -15.08 12.60
C ASP A 31 -31.58 -14.57 12.81
N ASN A 32 -30.62 -15.15 12.10
CA ASN A 32 -29.21 -14.73 12.10
C ASN A 32 -28.82 -13.79 10.92
N GLN A 33 -29.80 -13.14 10.30
CA GLN A 33 -29.61 -12.18 9.19
C GLN A 33 -28.99 -12.83 7.91
N LEU A 34 -29.14 -14.13 7.75
CA LEU A 34 -28.72 -14.87 6.56
C LEU A 34 -29.97 -15.33 5.80
N ILE A 35 -30.20 -14.80 4.61
CA ILE A 35 -31.25 -15.30 3.72
C ILE A 35 -30.72 -16.58 3.10
N LEU A 36 -31.35 -17.70 3.42
CA LEU A 36 -30.98 -19.04 2.93
C LEU A 36 -32.17 -19.62 2.17
N ASP A 37 -31.91 -20.23 1.03
CA ASP A 37 -32.89 -20.93 0.18
C ASP A 37 -32.30 -22.30 -0.22
N ILE A 38 -32.92 -23.38 0.24
CA ILE A 38 -32.52 -24.76 -0.05
C ILE A 38 -33.28 -25.24 -1.28
N GLN A 39 -32.64 -25.22 -2.43
CA GLN A 39 -33.26 -25.58 -3.72
C GLN A 39 -33.09 -27.07 -4.09
N GLY A 40 -32.26 -27.78 -3.37
CA GLY A 40 -31.98 -29.20 -3.60
C GLY A 40 -32.49 -30.08 -2.47
N ASP A 41 -32.26 -31.38 -2.66
CA ASP A 41 -32.69 -32.38 -1.69
C ASP A 41 -31.79 -32.40 -0.46
N ILE A 42 -32.36 -32.59 0.71
CA ILE A 42 -31.66 -32.98 1.92
C ILE A 42 -31.69 -34.52 2.01
N SER A 43 -30.55 -35.13 2.09
CA SER A 43 -30.42 -36.60 2.11
C SER A 43 -29.53 -37.10 3.23
N TRP A 44 -29.85 -38.29 3.74
CA TRP A 44 -28.99 -38.98 4.70
C TRP A 44 -27.71 -39.49 4.01
N GLN A 45 -26.59 -39.34 4.69
CA GLN A 45 -25.30 -39.91 4.33
C GLN A 45 -24.96 -41.01 5.37
N PHE A 46 -24.61 -42.21 4.90
CA PHE A 46 -24.35 -43.33 5.79
C PHE A 46 -22.90 -43.82 5.80
N PHE A 47 -22.15 -43.47 4.76
CA PHE A 47 -20.77 -43.94 4.62
C PHE A 47 -19.90 -42.80 4.07
N PRO A 48 -18.66 -42.61 4.59
CA PRO A 48 -17.99 -43.35 5.68
C PRO A 48 -18.48 -42.99 7.09
N GLN A 49 -19.22 -41.89 7.25
CA GLN A 49 -19.77 -41.41 8.51
C GLN A 49 -21.27 -41.11 8.36
N LEU A 50 -22.01 -41.23 9.47
CA LEU A 50 -23.42 -40.83 9.48
C LEU A 50 -23.52 -39.32 9.37
N GLY A 51 -24.38 -38.81 8.50
CA GLY A 51 -24.55 -37.38 8.30
C GLY A 51 -25.72 -37.01 7.42
N ILE A 52 -25.76 -35.73 7.07
CA ILE A 52 -26.75 -35.11 6.20
C ILE A 52 -26.01 -34.40 5.09
N SER A 53 -26.46 -34.58 3.84
CA SER A 53 -26.03 -33.82 2.69
C SER A 53 -27.18 -32.93 2.21
N VAL A 54 -26.92 -31.63 2.07
CA VAL A 54 -27.87 -30.62 1.54
C VAL A 54 -27.32 -30.12 0.23
N LYS A 55 -28.10 -30.22 -0.83
CA LYS A 55 -27.68 -29.82 -2.17
C LYS A 55 -28.33 -28.50 -2.60
N ARG A 56 -27.60 -27.76 -3.45
CA ARG A 56 -28.07 -26.53 -4.10
C ARG A 56 -28.63 -25.51 -3.12
N ILE A 57 -27.76 -24.96 -2.30
CA ILE A 57 -28.10 -23.90 -1.37
C ILE A 57 -27.78 -22.56 -2.00
N VAL A 58 -28.70 -21.61 -1.93
CA VAL A 58 -28.47 -20.20 -2.28
C VAL A 58 -28.54 -19.35 -1.01
N PHE A 59 -27.66 -18.40 -0.88
CA PHE A 59 -27.65 -17.55 0.32
C PHE A 59 -27.21 -16.12 0.00
N SER A 60 -27.67 -15.18 0.83
CA SER A 60 -27.24 -13.78 0.77
C SER A 60 -27.38 -13.10 2.13
N ASN A 61 -26.62 -12.03 2.33
CA ASN A 61 -26.73 -11.14 3.48
C ASN A 61 -26.29 -9.71 3.10
N ASN A 62 -26.13 -8.82 4.07
CA ASN A 62 -25.71 -7.43 3.86
C ASN A 62 -24.30 -7.28 3.28
N VAL A 63 -23.46 -8.32 3.35
CA VAL A 63 -22.05 -8.32 2.94
C VAL A 63 -21.85 -9.20 1.69
N ILE A 64 -22.56 -10.32 1.63
CA ILE A 64 -22.55 -11.25 0.50
C ILE A 64 -23.83 -11.00 -0.31
N SER A 65 -23.69 -10.37 -1.45
CA SER A 65 -24.84 -10.02 -2.31
C SER A 65 -25.48 -11.22 -3.00
N ALA A 66 -24.70 -12.25 -3.25
CA ALA A 66 -25.15 -13.52 -3.81
C ALA A 66 -24.14 -14.62 -3.48
N GLY A 67 -24.63 -15.74 -2.99
CA GLY A 67 -23.83 -16.92 -2.71
C GLY A 67 -24.58 -18.20 -3.12
N SER A 68 -23.85 -19.23 -3.49
CA SER A 68 -24.39 -20.57 -3.74
C SER A 68 -23.42 -21.64 -3.28
N ILE A 69 -23.93 -22.78 -2.90
CA ILE A 69 -23.18 -23.97 -2.52
C ILE A 69 -23.79 -25.14 -3.25
N ASP A 70 -23.01 -25.95 -3.94
CA ASP A 70 -23.51 -27.15 -4.63
C ASP A 70 -23.88 -28.24 -3.64
N GLU A 71 -23.06 -28.42 -2.58
CA GLU A 71 -23.29 -29.41 -1.54
C GLU A 71 -22.70 -28.98 -0.20
N LEU A 72 -23.49 -29.10 0.85
CA LEU A 72 -23.09 -28.99 2.27
C LEU A 72 -23.26 -30.36 2.91
N VAL A 73 -22.17 -30.90 3.47
CA VAL A 73 -22.19 -32.18 4.18
C VAL A 73 -21.87 -31.93 5.66
N ILE A 74 -22.75 -32.43 6.54
CA ILE A 74 -22.54 -32.40 8.00
C ILE A 74 -22.54 -33.83 8.49
N THR A 75 -21.46 -34.24 9.16
CA THR A 75 -21.35 -35.62 9.69
C THR A 75 -21.26 -35.62 11.18
N ALA A 76 -21.75 -36.71 11.78
CA ALA A 76 -21.68 -36.99 13.23
C ALA A 76 -20.73 -38.16 13.49
N GLY A 77 -19.94 -38.06 14.55
CA GLY A 77 -19.07 -39.13 15.00
C GLY A 77 -19.87 -40.30 15.59
N LEU A 78 -19.79 -41.46 14.98
CA LEU A 78 -20.58 -42.66 15.36
C LEU A 78 -20.27 -43.11 16.83
N LEU A 79 -19.04 -42.91 17.31
CA LEU A 79 -18.64 -43.17 18.67
C LEU A 79 -19.20 -42.15 19.65
N ASN A 80 -19.34 -40.89 19.21
CA ASN A 80 -19.93 -39.82 20.01
C ASN A 80 -21.44 -40.00 20.15
N LEU A 81 -22.12 -40.49 19.11
CA LEU A 81 -23.55 -40.85 19.17
C LEU A 81 -23.87 -41.98 20.16
N LEU A 82 -22.91 -42.87 20.45
CA LEU A 82 -23.09 -43.98 21.40
C LEU A 82 -22.81 -43.57 22.85
N ASN A 83 -22.11 -42.48 23.09
CA ASN A 83 -21.64 -42.06 24.42
C ASN A 83 -22.33 -40.81 24.97
N THR A 84 -23.18 -40.13 24.20
CA THR A 84 -23.87 -38.91 24.62
C THR A 84 -25.25 -39.21 25.17
N ASP A 85 -25.54 -38.72 26.35
CA ASP A 85 -26.92 -38.42 26.76
C ASP A 85 -27.43 -37.35 25.80
N PHE A 86 -28.47 -37.68 25.03
CA PHE A 86 -29.06 -36.77 24.05
C PHE A 86 -29.71 -35.59 24.76
N ASP A 87 -28.92 -34.58 25.09
CA ASP A 87 -29.43 -33.25 25.43
C ASP A 87 -29.46 -32.42 24.17
N GLN A 88 -30.55 -31.69 23.91
CA GLN A 88 -30.78 -30.92 22.68
C GLN A 88 -29.70 -29.87 22.40
N ALA A 89 -28.78 -29.61 23.34
CA ALA A 89 -27.72 -28.62 23.23
C ALA A 89 -26.42 -29.14 22.60
N ASN A 90 -26.20 -30.46 22.51
CA ASN A 90 -24.92 -31.04 22.05
C ASN A 90 -25.14 -32.08 20.95
N LEU A 91 -25.36 -31.57 19.70
CA LEU A 91 -25.26 -32.44 18.54
C LEU A 91 -23.79 -32.82 18.33
N PRO A 92 -23.42 -34.11 18.29
CA PRO A 92 -22.05 -34.57 18.11
C PRO A 92 -21.61 -34.42 16.64
N ILE A 93 -21.50 -33.18 16.19
CA ILE A 93 -20.98 -32.86 14.84
C ILE A 93 -19.49 -33.19 14.84
N ASP A 94 -19.07 -34.02 13.89
CA ASP A 94 -17.66 -34.38 13.70
C ASP A 94 -17.01 -33.58 12.57
N SER A 95 -17.75 -33.41 11.45
CA SER A 95 -17.23 -32.59 10.35
C SER A 95 -18.31 -31.81 9.59
N ILE A 96 -17.89 -30.70 9.03
CA ILE A 96 -18.71 -29.87 8.12
C ILE A 96 -17.90 -29.65 6.86
N LYS A 97 -18.49 -29.95 5.68
CA LYS A 97 -17.85 -29.75 4.38
C LYS A 97 -18.74 -28.95 3.44
N VAL A 98 -18.17 -27.93 2.81
CA VAL A 98 -18.78 -27.19 1.72
C VAL A 98 -18.04 -27.56 0.44
N VAL A 99 -18.80 -27.93 -0.57
CA VAL A 99 -18.25 -28.35 -1.87
C VAL A 99 -18.75 -27.38 -2.96
N ASN A 100 -17.80 -26.87 -3.74
CA ASN A 100 -18.05 -26.02 -4.89
C ASN A 100 -18.99 -24.84 -4.62
N GLY A 101 -18.63 -24.03 -3.61
CA GLY A 101 -19.35 -22.79 -3.32
C GLY A 101 -18.92 -21.65 -4.25
N ARG A 102 -19.81 -20.65 -4.37
CA ARG A 102 -19.53 -19.36 -4.99
C ARG A 102 -20.08 -18.27 -4.10
N ALA A 103 -19.40 -17.14 -4.04
CA ALA A 103 -19.87 -15.98 -3.28
C ALA A 103 -19.40 -14.69 -3.93
N ARG A 104 -20.26 -13.67 -3.91
CA ARG A 104 -19.93 -12.32 -4.33
C ARG A 104 -19.95 -11.39 -3.14
N TYR A 105 -18.76 -10.95 -2.72
CA TYR A 105 -18.59 -10.01 -1.63
C TYR A 105 -18.62 -8.59 -2.13
N ILE A 106 -19.38 -7.72 -1.45
CA ILE A 106 -19.45 -6.29 -1.72
C ILE A 106 -19.14 -5.54 -0.45
N ALA A 107 -18.03 -4.82 -0.43
CA ALA A 107 -17.71 -3.89 0.64
C ALA A 107 -17.88 -2.44 0.17
N PRO A 108 -18.24 -1.51 1.07
CA PRO A 108 -18.25 -0.09 0.75
C PRO A 108 -16.85 0.34 0.26
N ASN A 109 -16.82 1.06 -0.88
CA ASN A 109 -15.60 1.62 -1.48
C ASN A 109 -14.57 0.62 -2.05
N LEU A 110 -14.90 -0.68 -2.13
CA LEU A 110 -14.07 -1.68 -2.81
C LEU A 110 -14.76 -2.22 -4.06
N LEU A 111 -13.96 -2.68 -5.02
CA LEU A 111 -14.49 -3.44 -6.14
C LEU A 111 -15.12 -4.74 -5.62
N PRO A 112 -16.28 -5.16 -6.16
CA PRO A 112 -16.87 -6.44 -5.79
C PRO A 112 -15.88 -7.59 -6.04
N VAL A 113 -15.69 -8.45 -5.05
CA VAL A 113 -14.82 -9.63 -5.16
C VAL A 113 -15.68 -10.86 -5.32
N GLN A 114 -15.42 -11.63 -6.37
CA GLN A 114 -16.05 -12.92 -6.59
C GLN A 114 -15.12 -14.02 -6.15
N PHE A 115 -15.64 -14.93 -5.36
CA PHE A 115 -15.03 -16.18 -4.94
C PHE A 115 -15.70 -17.33 -5.69
N ASP A 116 -14.91 -18.13 -6.38
CA ASP A 116 -15.36 -19.33 -7.11
C ASP A 116 -14.69 -20.57 -6.51
N ASN A 117 -15.30 -21.72 -6.72
CA ASN A 117 -14.81 -23.02 -6.25
C ASN A 117 -14.50 -23.03 -4.75
N ILE A 118 -15.37 -22.41 -3.95
CA ILE A 118 -15.20 -22.40 -2.49
C ILE A 118 -15.35 -23.82 -1.98
N ALA A 119 -14.32 -24.30 -1.29
CA ALA A 119 -14.35 -25.54 -0.53
C ALA A 119 -13.99 -25.21 0.93
N ILE A 120 -14.81 -25.68 1.86
CA ILE A 120 -14.55 -25.53 3.32
C ILE A 120 -14.57 -26.91 3.93
N SER A 121 -13.64 -27.20 4.80
CA SER A 121 -13.63 -28.42 5.61
C SER A 121 -13.32 -28.07 7.06
N ILE A 122 -14.22 -28.48 7.94
CA ILE A 122 -14.06 -28.40 9.38
C ILE A 122 -14.07 -29.85 9.86
N ASN A 123 -12.99 -30.32 10.46
CA ASN A 123 -12.87 -31.68 10.96
C ASN A 123 -12.60 -31.67 12.45
N ASN A 124 -12.92 -32.77 13.13
CA ASN A 124 -12.76 -32.91 14.59
C ASN A 124 -13.48 -31.77 15.34
N PHE A 125 -14.66 -31.38 14.86
CA PHE A 125 -15.39 -30.25 15.41
C PHE A 125 -15.68 -30.47 16.88
N SER A 126 -15.25 -29.54 17.74
CA SER A 126 -15.42 -29.64 19.19
C SER A 126 -15.83 -28.27 19.75
N LEU A 127 -16.92 -28.28 20.49
CA LEU A 127 -17.35 -27.15 21.31
C LEU A 127 -16.77 -27.19 22.72
N ASP A 128 -16.21 -28.32 23.17
CA ASP A 128 -15.79 -28.56 24.56
C ASP A 128 -14.28 -28.35 24.78
N GLY A 129 -13.64 -27.49 24.00
CA GLY A 129 -12.23 -27.16 24.15
C GLY A 129 -11.26 -28.09 23.41
N GLY A 130 -11.76 -29.04 22.62
CA GLY A 130 -10.94 -29.84 21.70
C GLY A 130 -10.44 -29.01 20.52
N GLU A 131 -9.42 -29.51 19.84
CA GLU A 131 -8.87 -28.90 18.63
C GLU A 131 -9.74 -29.25 17.41
N THR A 132 -10.15 -28.25 16.68
CA THR A 132 -10.89 -28.33 15.42
C THR A 132 -9.99 -27.94 14.27
N ASP A 133 -9.86 -28.80 13.27
CA ASP A 133 -9.09 -28.48 12.05
C ASP A 133 -9.98 -27.75 11.05
N PHE A 134 -9.62 -26.54 10.73
CA PHE A 134 -10.29 -25.70 9.75
C PHE A 134 -9.45 -25.56 8.48
N SER A 135 -10.05 -25.79 7.33
CA SER A 135 -9.47 -25.46 6.04
C SER A 135 -10.51 -24.86 5.10
N ALA A 136 -10.11 -23.84 4.35
CA ALA A 136 -10.93 -23.28 3.29
C ALA A 136 -10.07 -22.94 2.08
N SER A 137 -10.63 -23.12 0.90
CA SER A 137 -10.00 -22.72 -0.37
C SER A 137 -11.01 -22.10 -1.32
N ALA A 138 -10.54 -21.20 -2.18
CA ALA A 138 -11.34 -20.57 -3.23
C ALA A 138 -10.44 -20.10 -4.37
N ALA A 139 -11.04 -19.73 -5.49
CA ALA A 139 -10.41 -18.94 -6.54
C ALA A 139 -10.99 -17.53 -6.52
N VAL A 140 -10.13 -16.52 -6.61
CA VAL A 140 -10.53 -15.10 -6.70
C VAL A 140 -10.04 -14.51 -8.02
N PHE A 141 -10.72 -13.49 -8.54
CA PHE A 141 -10.37 -12.85 -9.82
C PHE A 141 -10.22 -13.86 -10.97
N GLY A 142 -11.09 -14.87 -10.99
CA GLY A 142 -11.15 -15.92 -12.02
C GLY A 142 -10.38 -17.18 -11.65
N ASP A 143 -9.10 -17.10 -11.29
CA ASP A 143 -8.27 -18.29 -11.08
C ASP A 143 -7.10 -18.11 -10.09
N LEU A 144 -7.04 -16.98 -9.35
CA LEU A 144 -6.04 -16.78 -8.33
C LEU A 144 -6.38 -17.66 -7.10
N PRO A 145 -5.59 -18.69 -6.76
CA PRO A 145 -5.89 -19.57 -5.66
C PRO A 145 -5.70 -18.85 -4.32
N LEU A 146 -6.68 -19.03 -3.45
CA LEU A 146 -6.68 -18.60 -2.05
C LEU A 146 -6.91 -19.82 -1.18
N SER A 147 -6.12 -20.03 -0.11
CA SER A 147 -6.40 -21.03 0.91
C SER A 147 -6.10 -20.50 2.30
N ILE A 148 -6.83 -21.01 3.28
CA ILE A 148 -6.61 -20.76 4.69
C ILE A 148 -6.71 -22.08 5.44
N GLU A 149 -5.76 -22.34 6.31
CA GLU A 149 -5.73 -23.48 7.20
C GLU A 149 -5.45 -23.00 8.62
N ALA A 150 -6.08 -23.60 9.62
CA ALA A 150 -5.85 -23.30 11.03
C ALA A 150 -6.32 -24.46 11.92
N THR A 151 -5.71 -24.60 13.08
CA THR A 151 -6.23 -25.39 14.19
C THR A 151 -6.90 -24.44 15.16
N VAL A 152 -8.19 -24.64 15.41
CA VAL A 152 -9.02 -23.76 16.24
C VAL A 152 -9.42 -24.48 17.51
N ALA A 153 -9.16 -23.88 18.67
CA ALA A 153 -9.62 -24.36 19.96
C ALA A 153 -10.52 -23.33 20.64
N LEU A 154 -11.64 -23.78 21.18
CA LEU A 154 -12.58 -22.96 21.95
C LEU A 154 -12.35 -23.23 23.45
N SER A 155 -12.26 -22.18 24.26
CA SER A 155 -12.29 -22.29 25.73
C SER A 155 -13.61 -21.72 26.22
N HIS A 156 -14.13 -22.28 27.31
CA HIS A 156 -15.43 -21.96 27.85
C HIS A 156 -15.34 -21.48 29.31
N ASP A 157 -16.22 -20.56 29.64
CA ASP A 157 -16.60 -20.28 31.03
C ASP A 157 -18.08 -20.65 31.20
N GLY A 158 -18.28 -21.79 31.86
CA GLY A 158 -19.62 -22.43 31.92
C GLY A 158 -20.07 -22.94 30.55
N GLN A 159 -21.24 -22.54 30.09
CA GLN A 159 -21.85 -23.00 28.81
C GLN A 159 -21.50 -22.15 27.58
N LYS A 160 -20.80 -21.03 27.76
CA LYS A 160 -20.51 -20.13 26.66
C LYS A 160 -19.03 -20.10 26.29
N PRO A 161 -18.68 -20.15 25.01
CA PRO A 161 -17.30 -19.97 24.60
C PRO A 161 -16.85 -18.54 24.98
N ASN A 162 -15.72 -18.44 25.69
CA ASN A 162 -15.14 -17.17 26.10
C ASN A 162 -13.85 -16.83 25.34
N ARG A 163 -13.16 -17.83 24.77
CA ARG A 163 -11.95 -17.62 23.97
C ARG A 163 -11.90 -18.51 22.75
N VAL A 164 -11.34 -17.97 21.68
CA VAL A 164 -11.03 -18.68 20.43
C VAL A 164 -9.54 -18.57 20.17
N ASN A 165 -8.84 -19.69 20.14
CA ASN A 165 -7.44 -19.78 19.77
C ASN A 165 -7.33 -20.40 18.38
N ALA A 166 -6.86 -19.64 17.39
CA ALA A 166 -6.47 -20.17 16.09
C ALA A 166 -4.94 -20.25 16.04
N THR A 167 -4.42 -21.44 16.05
CA THR A 167 -2.99 -21.78 15.93
C THR A 167 -2.72 -22.37 14.55
N ASN A 168 -1.45 -22.51 14.20
CA ASN A 168 -1.03 -23.04 12.89
C ASN A 168 -1.74 -22.36 11.72
N LEU A 169 -2.11 -21.08 11.91
CA LEU A 169 -2.78 -20.31 10.86
C LEU A 169 -1.84 -20.17 9.66
N GLN A 170 -2.30 -20.64 8.52
CA GLN A 170 -1.62 -20.48 7.23
C GLN A 170 -2.61 -19.93 6.21
N LEU A 171 -2.33 -18.74 5.70
CA LEU A 171 -3.06 -18.09 4.61
C LEU A 171 -2.17 -18.10 3.39
N ASN A 172 -2.64 -18.66 2.27
CA ASN A 172 -1.92 -18.67 1.00
C ASN A 172 -2.74 -17.94 -0.06
N VAL A 173 -2.09 -17.04 -0.78
CA VAL A 173 -2.63 -16.35 -1.96
C VAL A 173 -1.65 -16.59 -3.10
N ASP A 174 -1.95 -17.51 -4.00
CA ASP A 174 -1.00 -18.04 -4.99
C ASP A 174 0.29 -18.55 -4.32
N GLN A 175 1.41 -17.88 -4.51
CA GLN A 175 2.71 -18.25 -3.89
C GLN A 175 3.04 -17.42 -2.64
N ILE A 176 2.15 -16.53 -2.22
CA ILE A 176 2.30 -15.76 -0.99
C ILE A 176 1.75 -16.58 0.16
N SER A 177 2.60 -16.89 1.13
CA SER A 177 2.20 -17.57 2.37
C SER A 177 2.35 -16.64 3.56
N ILE A 178 1.32 -16.59 4.40
CA ILE A 178 1.31 -15.86 5.66
C ILE A 178 0.99 -16.86 6.76
N ASN A 179 1.86 -16.95 7.75
CA ASN A 179 1.72 -17.87 8.87
C ASN A 179 1.46 -17.09 10.16
N GLY A 180 0.78 -17.69 11.12
CA GLY A 180 0.59 -17.03 12.39
C GLY A 180 -0.32 -17.71 13.37
N HIS A 181 -0.80 -16.93 14.32
CA HIS A 181 -1.82 -17.33 15.28
C HIS A 181 -2.66 -16.13 15.70
N ILE A 182 -3.90 -16.39 16.07
CA ILE A 182 -4.87 -15.39 16.53
C ILE A 182 -5.52 -15.92 17.81
N ASN A 183 -5.65 -15.05 18.80
CA ASN A 183 -6.37 -15.30 20.03
C ASN A 183 -7.47 -14.24 20.17
N ALA A 184 -8.70 -14.66 20.28
CA ALA A 184 -9.85 -13.79 20.52
C ALA A 184 -10.45 -14.09 21.89
N ASP A 185 -10.48 -13.09 22.75
CA ASP A 185 -11.21 -13.09 24.03
C ASP A 185 -12.61 -12.50 23.74
N LEU A 186 -13.62 -13.38 23.74
CA LEU A 186 -14.99 -13.01 23.39
C LEU A 186 -15.68 -12.22 24.52
N GLU A 187 -15.26 -12.44 25.76
CA GLU A 187 -15.81 -11.76 26.93
C GLU A 187 -15.37 -10.30 26.99
N ASN A 188 -14.08 -10.04 26.73
CA ASN A 188 -13.51 -8.70 26.69
C ASN A 188 -13.55 -8.08 25.29
N ALA A 189 -14.04 -8.82 24.29
CA ALA A 189 -14.02 -8.47 22.87
C ALA A 189 -12.63 -7.95 22.44
N GLN A 190 -11.60 -8.71 22.81
CA GLN A 190 -10.21 -8.42 22.46
C GLN A 190 -9.69 -9.50 21.52
N ILE A 191 -9.01 -9.04 20.45
CA ILE A 191 -8.34 -9.93 19.50
C ILE A 191 -6.86 -9.55 19.48
N VAL A 192 -5.99 -10.52 19.67
CA VAL A 192 -4.53 -10.35 19.54
C VAL A 192 -3.99 -11.41 18.59
N GLY A 193 -2.94 -11.09 17.87
CA GLY A 193 -2.35 -12.07 16.97
C GLY A 193 -0.96 -11.68 16.50
N LYS A 194 -0.29 -12.68 15.93
CA LYS A 194 0.99 -12.52 15.25
C LYS A 194 0.90 -13.16 13.88
N LEU A 195 1.36 -12.43 12.88
CA LEU A 195 1.42 -12.87 11.49
C LEU A 195 2.85 -12.68 10.97
N SER A 196 3.31 -13.59 10.16
CA SER A 196 4.61 -13.48 9.48
C SER A 196 4.55 -14.07 8.09
N SER A 197 5.38 -13.57 7.20
CA SER A 197 5.57 -14.20 5.90
C SER A 197 7.02 -14.66 5.73
N PRO A 198 7.28 -15.78 5.07
CA PRO A 198 8.60 -16.08 4.54
C PRO A 198 8.98 -15.05 3.45
N SER A 199 10.20 -15.12 2.97
CA SER A 199 10.62 -14.29 1.83
C SER A 199 9.75 -14.55 0.60
N ILE A 200 9.20 -13.48 0.04
CA ILE A 200 8.28 -13.48 -1.11
C ILE A 200 8.91 -12.68 -2.24
N ASN A 201 8.92 -13.24 -3.44
CA ASN A 201 9.29 -12.49 -4.64
C ASN A 201 8.08 -11.71 -5.16
N ILE A 202 7.86 -10.51 -4.59
CA ILE A 202 6.73 -9.64 -4.96
C ILE A 202 6.78 -9.25 -6.44
N ARG A 203 7.95 -9.01 -7.00
CA ARG A 203 8.11 -8.69 -8.42
C ARG A 203 7.52 -9.75 -9.35
N ARG A 204 7.71 -11.03 -9.01
CA ARG A 204 7.14 -12.16 -9.75
C ARG A 204 5.62 -12.19 -9.61
N GLN A 205 5.12 -11.98 -8.38
CA GLN A 205 3.69 -11.98 -8.10
C GLN A 205 2.97 -10.82 -8.79
N LEU A 206 3.52 -9.60 -8.72
CA LEU A 206 2.97 -8.45 -9.42
C LEU A 206 2.88 -8.68 -10.94
N LYS A 207 3.88 -9.33 -11.54
CA LYS A 207 3.82 -9.71 -12.97
C LYS A 207 2.68 -10.68 -13.27
N ALA A 208 2.46 -11.67 -12.42
CA ALA A 208 1.36 -12.61 -12.55
C ALA A 208 0.00 -11.91 -12.40
N ILE A 209 -0.13 -11.01 -11.43
CA ILE A 209 -1.34 -10.20 -11.21
C ILE A 209 -1.56 -9.21 -12.36
N GLN A 210 -0.52 -8.57 -12.88
CA GLN A 210 -0.62 -7.65 -14.02
C GLN A 210 -1.18 -8.32 -15.27
N LEU A 211 -0.85 -9.59 -15.51
CA LEU A 211 -1.41 -10.36 -16.63
C LEU A 211 -2.93 -10.57 -16.49
N LYS A 212 -3.45 -10.61 -15.26
CA LYS A 212 -4.86 -10.81 -14.95
C LYS A 212 -5.61 -9.49 -14.73
N LEU A 213 -4.94 -8.49 -14.20
CA LEU A 213 -5.48 -7.16 -13.88
C LEU A 213 -4.59 -6.08 -14.52
N PRO A 214 -4.79 -5.74 -15.80
CA PRO A 214 -3.93 -4.81 -16.54
C PRO A 214 -3.95 -3.36 -16.03
N ILE A 215 -4.79 -3.04 -15.04
CA ILE A 215 -4.80 -1.73 -14.37
C ILE A 215 -3.54 -1.48 -13.53
N PHE A 216 -2.79 -2.53 -13.16
CA PHE A 216 -1.53 -2.39 -12.43
C PHE A 216 -0.35 -2.46 -13.40
N SER A 217 0.40 -1.37 -13.55
CA SER A 217 1.67 -1.38 -14.27
C SER A 217 2.83 -1.44 -13.27
N ILE A 218 3.74 -2.39 -13.46
CA ILE A 218 4.96 -2.45 -12.67
C ILE A 218 5.98 -1.56 -13.36
N PRO A 219 6.53 -0.55 -12.68
CA PRO A 219 7.57 0.29 -13.25
C PRO A 219 8.83 -0.55 -13.54
N VAL A 220 9.56 -0.19 -14.57
CA VAL A 220 10.89 -0.74 -14.82
C VAL A 220 11.80 -0.28 -13.68
N MET A 221 12.46 -1.20 -13.00
CA MET A 221 13.35 -0.93 -11.87
C MET A 221 14.80 -1.11 -12.30
N ALA A 222 15.69 -0.27 -11.77
CA ALA A 222 17.13 -0.32 -12.09
C ALA A 222 17.76 -1.63 -11.62
N SER A 223 17.41 -2.09 -10.42
CA SER A 223 17.90 -3.35 -9.90
C SER A 223 17.09 -4.55 -10.39
N ALA A 224 17.77 -5.59 -10.85
CA ALA A 224 17.15 -6.86 -11.19
C ALA A 224 16.60 -7.61 -9.97
N THR A 225 17.14 -7.31 -8.78
CA THR A 225 16.76 -7.92 -7.50
C THR A 225 15.73 -7.10 -6.71
N ALA A 226 15.30 -5.93 -7.22
CA ALA A 226 14.28 -5.12 -6.56
C ALA A 226 12.97 -5.89 -6.39
N LEU A 227 12.41 -5.90 -5.17
CA LEU A 227 11.21 -6.60 -4.74
C LEU A 227 11.27 -8.13 -4.89
N THR A 228 12.48 -8.73 -4.83
CA THR A 228 12.64 -10.19 -4.90
C THR A 228 12.68 -10.86 -3.54
N ASP A 229 12.94 -10.10 -2.47
CA ASP A 229 12.97 -10.57 -1.08
C ASP A 229 12.17 -9.62 -0.20
N VAL A 230 10.87 -9.89 -0.07
CA VAL A 230 9.97 -9.12 0.80
C VAL A 230 9.36 -10.06 1.83
N HIS A 231 9.51 -9.74 3.10
CA HIS A 231 8.88 -10.48 4.19
C HIS A 231 8.52 -9.55 5.34
N PHE A 232 7.62 -10.00 6.20
CA PHE A 232 7.19 -9.22 7.36
C PHE A 232 6.94 -10.07 8.59
N ASN A 233 7.03 -9.42 9.75
CA ASN A 233 6.51 -9.88 11.03
C ASN A 233 5.56 -8.82 11.56
N SER A 234 4.39 -9.23 12.01
CA SER A 234 3.33 -8.34 12.47
C SER A 234 2.76 -8.84 13.78
N GLU A 235 2.56 -7.94 14.72
CA GLU A 235 1.77 -8.17 15.92
C GLU A 235 0.62 -7.18 15.93
N PHE A 236 -0.57 -7.63 16.35
CA PHE A 236 -1.73 -6.75 16.42
C PHE A 236 -2.60 -7.03 17.65
N SER A 237 -3.29 -5.98 18.06
CA SER A 237 -4.28 -6.03 19.14
C SER A 237 -5.47 -5.13 18.77
N ILE A 238 -6.68 -5.68 18.89
CA ILE A 238 -7.93 -4.97 18.63
C ILE A 238 -8.80 -5.15 19.88
N ASN A 239 -9.42 -4.09 20.39
CA ASN A 239 -10.28 -4.15 21.57
C ASN A 239 -11.75 -3.82 21.27
N SER A 240 -12.62 -4.05 22.24
CA SER A 240 -14.07 -3.81 22.16
C SER A 240 -14.47 -2.35 21.86
N LYS A 241 -13.59 -1.41 22.14
CA LYS A 241 -13.84 0.02 21.87
C LYS A 241 -13.46 0.43 20.44
N GLY A 242 -13.05 -0.53 19.60
CA GLY A 242 -12.60 -0.25 18.24
C GLY A 242 -11.19 0.33 18.16
N TYR A 243 -10.44 0.33 19.27
CA TYR A 243 -9.03 0.69 19.22
C TYR A 243 -8.21 -0.50 18.75
N SER A 244 -7.34 -0.25 17.78
CA SER A 244 -6.47 -1.24 17.16
C SER A 244 -5.04 -0.73 17.18
N ASN A 245 -4.12 -1.61 17.55
CA ASN A 245 -2.67 -1.35 17.51
C ASN A 245 -2.00 -2.43 16.68
N TYR A 246 -1.18 -2.04 15.74
CA TYR A 246 -0.41 -2.94 14.88
C TYR A 246 1.05 -2.51 14.90
N THR A 247 1.93 -3.47 15.10
CA THR A 247 3.38 -3.30 14.99
C THR A 247 3.89 -4.24 13.92
N HIS A 248 4.53 -3.71 12.90
CA HIS A 248 5.05 -4.49 11.80
C HIS A 248 6.55 -4.24 11.62
N GLN A 249 7.28 -5.30 11.33
CA GLN A 249 8.63 -5.22 10.80
C GLN A 249 8.57 -5.70 9.35
N LEU A 250 8.68 -4.77 8.43
CA LEU A 250 8.69 -5.04 7.00
C LEU A 250 10.14 -5.04 6.50
N PHE A 251 10.53 -6.08 5.78
CA PHE A 251 11.82 -6.20 5.14
C PHE A 251 11.63 -6.18 3.62
N ILE A 252 12.33 -5.30 2.93
CA ILE A 252 12.32 -5.18 1.48
C ILE A 252 13.76 -5.23 1.01
N ASP A 253 14.15 -6.32 0.34
CA ASP A 253 15.52 -6.54 -0.20
C ASP A 253 16.60 -6.21 0.82
N ASN A 254 16.51 -6.79 2.03
CA ASN A 254 17.40 -6.59 3.19
C ASN A 254 17.34 -5.19 3.83
N GLN A 255 16.34 -4.38 3.52
CA GLN A 255 16.10 -3.09 4.15
C GLN A 255 14.93 -3.20 5.11
N LYS A 256 15.12 -2.80 6.36
CA LYS A 256 14.13 -2.92 7.42
C LYS A 256 13.32 -1.64 7.58
N PHE A 257 12.01 -1.79 7.67
CA PHE A 257 11.06 -0.74 8.04
C PHE A 257 10.30 -1.21 9.28
N ASP A 258 10.33 -0.41 10.34
CA ASP A 258 9.46 -0.60 11.49
C ASP A 258 8.23 0.28 11.30
N VAL A 259 7.05 -0.34 11.32
CA VAL A 259 5.76 0.33 11.09
C VAL A 259 4.87 0.12 12.30
N THR A 260 4.34 1.19 12.87
CA THR A 260 3.29 1.13 13.88
C THR A 260 2.04 1.79 13.36
N VAL A 261 0.88 1.16 13.57
CA VAL A 261 -0.42 1.73 13.22
C VAL A 261 -1.31 1.69 14.44
N GLU A 262 -1.82 2.82 14.84
CA GLU A 262 -2.82 2.97 15.89
C GLU A 262 -4.11 3.52 15.24
N ALA A 263 -5.19 2.78 15.34
CA ALA A 263 -6.47 3.18 14.78
C ALA A 263 -7.54 3.17 15.86
N ASP A 264 -8.34 4.22 15.93
CA ASP A 264 -9.48 4.35 16.82
C ASP A 264 -10.75 4.61 16.01
N GLN A 265 -11.60 3.61 15.95
CA GLN A 265 -12.86 3.68 15.20
C GLN A 265 -13.86 4.65 15.85
N THR A 266 -13.74 4.95 17.15
CA THR A 266 -14.65 5.85 17.84
C THR A 266 -14.39 7.32 17.50
N THR A 267 -13.13 7.68 17.36
CA THR A 267 -12.72 9.03 16.93
C THR A 267 -12.54 9.12 15.42
N GLY A 268 -12.40 8.00 14.74
CA GLY A 268 -12.11 7.94 13.32
C GLY A 268 -10.66 8.33 12.99
N LEU A 269 -9.74 8.30 13.95
CA LEU A 269 -8.33 8.67 13.77
C LEU A 269 -7.46 7.43 13.58
N MET A 270 -6.56 7.49 12.60
CA MET A 270 -5.51 6.51 12.39
C MET A 270 -4.15 7.20 12.35
N ASN A 271 -3.23 6.78 13.23
CA ASN A 271 -1.85 7.24 13.26
C ASN A 271 -0.94 6.12 12.75
N THR A 272 -0.12 6.42 11.78
CA THR A 272 0.87 5.50 11.23
C THR A 272 2.25 6.11 11.35
N SER A 273 3.20 5.38 11.94
CA SER A 273 4.61 5.75 11.99
C SER A 273 5.43 4.72 11.21
N VAL A 274 6.26 5.19 10.30
CA VAL A 274 7.18 4.36 9.51
C VAL A 274 8.60 4.84 9.76
N THR A 275 9.46 3.96 10.24
CA THR A 275 10.86 4.28 10.48
C THR A 275 11.79 3.32 9.77
N SER A 276 12.88 3.81 9.21
CA SER A 276 13.93 3.01 8.59
C SER A 276 15.29 3.65 8.77
N ASN A 277 16.31 2.82 8.94
CA ASN A 277 17.70 3.29 9.00
C ASN A 277 18.24 3.65 7.61
N GLN A 278 17.92 2.84 6.61
CA GLN A 278 18.43 3.02 5.26
C GLN A 278 17.43 2.54 4.23
N PHE A 279 17.30 3.29 3.14
CA PHE A 279 16.51 2.92 1.98
C PHE A 279 17.26 3.23 0.68
N ARG A 280 17.55 2.19 -0.13
CA ARG A 280 18.16 2.32 -1.45
C ARG A 280 17.10 2.58 -2.51
N LEU A 281 16.62 3.82 -2.59
CA LEU A 281 15.54 4.19 -3.50
C LEU A 281 15.92 3.97 -4.97
N HIS A 282 17.19 4.16 -5.34
CA HIS A 282 17.67 4.00 -6.72
C HIS A 282 17.44 2.60 -7.29
N ASP A 283 17.39 1.55 -6.45
CA ASP A 283 17.13 0.17 -6.90
C ASP A 283 15.72 0.02 -7.51
N TYR A 284 14.78 0.83 -7.06
CA TYR A 284 13.35 0.78 -7.42
C TYR A 284 12.95 1.81 -8.49
N LEU A 285 13.83 2.77 -8.80
CA LEU A 285 13.61 3.74 -9.84
C LEU A 285 13.97 3.17 -11.22
N PRO A 286 13.42 3.71 -12.32
CA PRO A 286 13.85 3.34 -13.66
C PRO A 286 15.35 3.62 -13.88
N PRO A 287 16.06 2.80 -14.68
CA PRO A 287 17.43 3.09 -15.07
C PRO A 287 17.54 4.44 -15.76
N GLN A 288 18.66 5.15 -15.55
CA GLN A 288 18.92 6.40 -16.27
C GLN A 288 18.91 6.19 -17.79
N GLY A 289 18.31 7.10 -18.53
CA GLY A 289 18.18 7.02 -19.99
C GLY A 289 17.07 6.10 -20.50
N SER A 290 16.28 5.50 -19.61
CA SER A 290 15.06 4.81 -20.04
C SER A 290 14.09 5.80 -20.66
N PRO A 291 13.45 5.46 -21.81
CA PRO A 291 12.45 6.35 -22.39
C PRO A 291 11.31 6.57 -21.39
N SER A 292 11.01 7.84 -21.13
CA SER A 292 10.00 8.28 -20.15
C SER A 292 8.55 7.97 -20.55
N ASN A 293 8.34 7.15 -21.58
CA ASN A 293 7.03 6.83 -22.13
C ASN A 293 6.03 6.24 -21.11
N ASN A 294 6.52 5.65 -20.03
CA ASN A 294 5.64 5.07 -18.98
C ASN A 294 5.26 6.07 -17.87
N MET A 295 5.95 7.20 -17.72
CA MET A 295 5.57 8.25 -16.76
C MET A 295 4.49 9.20 -17.29
N GLN A 296 4.23 9.20 -18.61
CA GLN A 296 3.29 10.12 -19.23
C GLN A 296 1.82 9.72 -19.11
N THR A 297 1.53 8.46 -18.76
CA THR A 297 0.16 7.92 -18.77
C THR A 297 -0.37 7.42 -17.43
N GLY A 298 0.43 7.45 -16.35
CA GLY A 298 0.03 6.99 -15.02
C GLY A 298 -0.41 8.14 -14.11
N ALA A 299 -1.40 7.90 -13.26
CA ALA A 299 -1.80 8.83 -12.21
C ALA A 299 -0.66 8.97 -11.18
N ILE A 300 0.07 10.09 -11.22
CA ILE A 300 1.26 10.34 -10.38
C ILE A 300 0.91 10.30 -8.89
N PHE A 301 -0.28 10.75 -8.52
CA PHE A 301 -0.72 10.84 -7.12
C PHE A 301 -1.41 9.58 -6.59
N ALA A 302 -1.68 8.55 -7.42
CA ALA A 302 -2.37 7.34 -6.99
C ALA A 302 -1.66 6.60 -5.82
N PRO A 303 -0.32 6.45 -5.82
CA PRO A 303 0.37 5.83 -4.69
C PRO A 303 0.25 6.63 -3.38
N LEU A 304 0.19 7.96 -3.47
CA LEU A 304 0.03 8.83 -2.32
C LEU A 304 -1.36 8.70 -1.69
N ALA A 305 -2.39 8.51 -2.51
CA ALA A 305 -3.78 8.40 -2.06
C ALA A 305 -4.07 7.06 -1.34
N LEU A 306 -3.36 5.99 -1.69
CA LEU A 306 -3.68 4.62 -1.27
C LEU A 306 -3.85 4.45 0.26
N PRO A 307 -2.94 4.93 1.13
CA PRO A 307 -3.10 4.79 2.58
C PRO A 307 -4.33 5.51 3.13
N PHE A 308 -4.73 6.64 2.51
CA PHE A 308 -5.84 7.47 2.96
C PHE A 308 -7.21 6.98 2.47
N VAL A 309 -7.25 6.19 1.40
CA VAL A 309 -8.50 5.58 0.89
C VAL A 309 -8.87 4.34 1.70
N MET A 310 -7.90 3.64 2.28
CA MET A 310 -8.14 2.43 3.07
C MET A 310 -8.78 2.69 4.43
N TRP A 311 -8.79 3.93 4.90
CA TRP A 311 -9.38 4.36 6.17
C TRP A 311 -10.46 5.43 5.95
N SER A 312 -11.64 5.25 6.52
CA SER A 312 -12.76 6.17 6.31
C SER A 312 -12.66 7.48 7.13
N GLY A 313 -11.78 7.51 8.11
CA GLY A 313 -11.55 8.64 9.00
C GLY A 313 -10.35 9.50 8.58
N GLU A 314 -9.80 10.24 9.54
CA GLU A 314 -8.58 11.00 9.37
C GLU A 314 -7.36 10.10 9.59
N SER A 315 -6.40 10.18 8.70
CA SER A 315 -5.12 9.46 8.79
C SER A 315 -3.98 10.45 8.97
N GLN A 316 -3.08 10.15 9.89
CA GLN A 316 -1.81 10.84 10.07
C GLN A 316 -0.69 9.83 9.83
N ILE A 317 0.24 10.17 8.93
CA ILE A 317 1.37 9.30 8.58
C ILE A 317 2.66 10.05 8.83
N GLU A 318 3.52 9.50 9.66
CA GLU A 318 4.86 9.99 9.92
C GLU A 318 5.88 9.03 9.32
N LEU A 319 6.79 9.56 8.51
CA LEU A 319 7.87 8.81 7.89
C LEU A 319 9.20 9.39 8.36
N SER A 320 10.06 8.54 8.91
CA SER A 320 11.43 8.90 9.32
C SER A 320 12.42 7.91 8.71
N VAL A 321 13.36 8.42 7.89
CA VAL A 321 14.41 7.60 7.28
C VAL A 321 15.76 8.28 7.50
N ASN A 322 16.70 7.58 8.13
CA ASN A 322 18.00 8.18 8.42
C ASN A 322 18.82 8.43 7.16
N GLU A 323 18.79 7.49 6.17
CA GLU A 323 19.47 7.67 4.90
C GLU A 323 18.68 7.05 3.74
N ILE A 324 18.41 7.85 2.72
CA ILE A 324 17.91 7.38 1.42
C ILE A 324 19.03 7.52 0.41
N THR A 325 19.50 6.40 -0.12
CA THR A 325 20.54 6.39 -1.14
C THR A 325 19.90 6.50 -2.52
N MET A 326 20.25 7.58 -3.21
CA MET A 326 19.97 7.79 -4.63
C MET A 326 21.22 7.31 -5.44
N GLN A 327 21.13 7.35 -6.76
CA GLN A 327 22.22 6.86 -7.59
C GLN A 327 23.54 7.67 -7.45
N THR A 328 23.41 8.98 -7.27
CA THR A 328 24.54 9.93 -7.29
C THR A 328 24.69 10.74 -6.01
N PHE A 329 23.70 10.69 -5.11
CA PHE A 329 23.72 11.40 -3.82
C PHE A 329 22.87 10.65 -2.78
N SER A 330 22.94 11.08 -1.52
CA SER A 330 22.08 10.59 -0.45
C SER A 330 21.26 11.73 0.13
N VAL A 331 20.04 11.38 0.56
CA VAL A 331 19.17 12.22 1.39
C VAL A 331 19.25 11.67 2.81
N ARG A 332 19.54 12.53 3.79
CA ARG A 332 19.68 12.12 5.19
C ARG A 332 18.64 12.78 6.06
N ASN A 333 18.39 12.14 7.21
CA ASN A 333 17.47 12.68 8.23
C ASN A 333 16.12 13.08 7.66
N LEU A 334 15.60 12.28 6.70
CA LEU A 334 14.27 12.54 6.16
C LEU A 334 13.23 12.37 7.25
N TYR A 335 12.47 13.41 7.50
CA TYR A 335 11.23 13.37 8.26
C TYR A 335 10.10 13.95 7.43
N SER A 336 8.96 13.29 7.43
CA SER A 336 7.77 13.75 6.71
C SER A 336 6.52 13.43 7.53
N ARG A 337 5.58 14.37 7.59
CA ARG A 337 4.27 14.19 8.19
C ARG A 337 3.17 14.54 7.21
N LEU A 338 2.34 13.54 6.94
CA LEU A 338 1.16 13.64 6.10
C LEU A 338 -0.10 13.53 6.98
N VAL A 339 -1.08 14.36 6.69
CA VAL A 339 -2.41 14.31 7.33
C VAL A 339 -3.43 14.32 6.22
N GLY A 340 -4.44 13.45 6.29
CA GLY A 340 -5.43 13.42 5.22
C GLY A 340 -6.69 12.69 5.60
N ARG A 341 -7.72 12.94 4.80
CA ARG A 341 -9.00 12.23 4.86
C ARG A 341 -9.50 11.99 3.45
N ALA A 342 -9.80 10.73 3.14
CA ALA A 342 -10.18 10.33 1.79
C ALA A 342 -9.15 10.82 0.75
N ASN A 343 -9.56 11.65 -0.20
CA ASN A 343 -8.72 12.12 -1.29
C ASN A 343 -8.17 13.56 -1.07
N PHE A 344 -8.18 14.10 0.17
CA PHE A 344 -7.55 15.36 0.51
C PHE A 344 -6.41 15.12 1.47
N ILE A 345 -5.17 15.45 1.06
CA ILE A 345 -3.93 15.09 1.76
C ILE A 345 -3.07 16.35 1.92
N GLN A 346 -2.57 16.57 3.12
CA GLN A 346 -1.65 17.65 3.45
C GLN A 346 -0.30 17.08 3.90
N LEU A 347 0.76 17.48 3.25
CA LEU A 347 2.13 17.35 3.74
C LEU A 347 2.38 18.53 4.67
N THR A 348 2.21 18.32 5.97
CA THR A 348 2.34 19.39 6.98
C THR A 348 3.79 19.72 7.28
N SER A 349 4.69 18.76 7.09
CA SER A 349 6.13 18.99 7.15
C SER A 349 6.88 17.94 6.33
N LEU A 350 7.92 18.37 5.66
CA LEU A 350 9.00 17.56 5.12
C LEU A 350 10.29 18.27 5.43
N ASN A 351 11.24 17.56 6.04
CA ASN A 351 12.57 18.04 6.33
C ASN A 351 13.57 16.98 5.90
N ALA A 352 14.66 17.37 5.27
CA ALA A 352 15.72 16.46 4.87
C ALA A 352 17.04 17.19 4.68
N ASP A 353 18.14 16.52 4.94
CA ASP A 353 19.48 16.99 4.61
C ASP A 353 19.89 16.38 3.26
N LEU A 354 20.27 17.21 2.31
CA LEU A 354 20.73 16.76 1.01
C LEU A 354 21.77 17.72 0.42
N LEU A 355 22.73 17.18 -0.31
CA LEU A 355 23.72 17.96 -1.06
C LEU A 355 24.39 19.05 -0.21
N GLY A 356 24.75 18.74 1.01
CA GLY A 356 25.41 19.66 1.96
C GLY A 356 24.49 20.70 2.63
N GLY A 357 23.23 20.81 2.25
CA GLY A 357 22.25 21.72 2.78
C GLY A 357 20.97 21.04 3.25
N GLN A 358 19.87 21.80 3.33
CA GLN A 358 18.58 21.34 3.82
C GLN A 358 17.44 21.63 2.85
N LEU A 359 16.49 20.71 2.79
CA LEU A 359 15.19 20.84 2.14
C LEU A 359 14.10 20.85 3.21
N ASN A 360 13.23 21.86 3.16
CA ASN A 360 11.97 21.90 3.92
C ASN A 360 10.83 22.05 2.90
N ALA A 361 9.69 21.41 3.15
CA ALA A 361 8.53 21.58 2.28
C ALA A 361 7.21 21.37 2.99
N THR A 362 6.17 22.04 2.50
CA THR A 362 4.76 21.76 2.77
C THR A 362 4.02 21.61 1.46
N ALA A 363 2.93 20.83 1.46
CA ALA A 363 2.10 20.65 0.27
C ALA A 363 0.66 20.31 0.64
N GLU A 364 -0.25 20.59 -0.29
CA GLU A 364 -1.63 20.11 -0.23
C GLU A 364 -1.98 19.42 -1.56
N PHE A 365 -2.70 18.31 -1.48
CA PHE A 365 -3.14 17.54 -2.63
C PHE A 365 -4.65 17.32 -2.53
N ASP A 366 -5.41 17.84 -3.48
CA ASP A 366 -6.84 17.58 -3.62
C ASP A 366 -7.06 16.62 -4.79
N LEU A 367 -7.35 15.36 -4.45
CA LEU A 367 -7.52 14.26 -5.38
C LEU A 367 -9.00 13.88 -5.55
N ARG A 368 -9.94 14.72 -5.11
CA ARG A 368 -11.38 14.44 -5.15
C ARG A 368 -11.96 14.57 -6.56
N ASP A 369 -11.36 15.43 -7.37
CA ASP A 369 -11.79 15.67 -8.75
C ASP A 369 -11.05 14.76 -9.75
N LYS A 370 -11.62 14.64 -10.96
CA LYS A 370 -10.99 13.89 -12.06
C LYS A 370 -9.62 14.45 -12.46
N GLN A 371 -9.41 15.73 -12.23
CA GLN A 371 -8.12 16.40 -12.41
C GLN A 371 -7.63 16.83 -11.03
N PRO A 372 -6.71 16.08 -10.42
CA PRO A 372 -6.12 16.43 -9.14
C PRO A 372 -5.49 17.82 -9.17
N SER A 373 -5.61 18.55 -8.06
CA SER A 373 -4.90 19.81 -7.87
C SER A 373 -3.93 19.70 -6.69
N PHE A 374 -2.86 20.49 -6.74
CA PHE A 374 -1.89 20.54 -5.67
C PHE A 374 -1.33 21.95 -5.46
N THR A 375 -0.86 22.19 -4.24
CA THR A 375 0.04 23.30 -3.91
C THR A 375 1.30 22.72 -3.27
N LEU A 376 2.46 23.32 -3.55
CA LEU A 376 3.74 22.87 -3.00
C LEU A 376 4.61 24.08 -2.68
N GLN A 377 5.23 24.09 -1.50
CA GLN A 377 6.08 25.17 -1.01
C GLN A 377 7.43 24.61 -0.51
N PRO A 378 8.34 24.23 -1.40
CA PRO A 378 9.69 23.81 -1.03
C PRO A 378 10.57 25.03 -0.73
N GLN A 379 11.47 24.83 0.23
CA GLN A 379 12.53 25.75 0.60
C GLN A 379 13.86 25.01 0.67
N LEU A 380 14.85 25.53 0.01
CA LEU A 380 16.23 25.03 0.01
C LEU A 380 17.10 26.00 0.82
N ASN A 381 17.94 25.47 1.68
CA ASN A 381 18.88 26.24 2.48
C ASN A 381 20.29 25.69 2.27
N THR A 382 21.21 26.53 1.81
CA THR A 382 22.66 26.25 1.68
C THR A 382 23.00 24.96 0.90
N ILE A 383 22.26 24.68 -0.19
CA ILE A 383 22.55 23.52 -1.05
C ILE A 383 23.86 23.77 -1.80
N ASP A 384 24.81 22.83 -1.70
CA ASP A 384 26.07 22.86 -2.44
C ASP A 384 25.83 22.54 -3.92
N LEU A 385 25.97 23.56 -4.75
CA LEU A 385 25.76 23.45 -6.21
C LEU A 385 26.79 22.53 -6.87
N SER A 386 28.02 22.42 -6.34
CA SER A 386 29.02 21.51 -6.91
C SER A 386 28.57 20.05 -6.76
N GLN A 387 28.04 19.68 -5.58
CA GLN A 387 27.45 18.37 -5.37
C GLN A 387 26.19 18.16 -6.22
N ALA A 388 25.33 19.18 -6.34
CA ALA A 388 24.11 19.10 -7.13
C ALA A 388 24.42 18.89 -8.63
N PHE A 389 25.36 19.65 -9.20
CA PHE A 389 25.77 19.50 -10.60
C PHE A 389 26.50 18.18 -10.83
N LEU A 390 27.39 17.77 -9.93
CA LEU A 390 28.04 16.45 -10.02
C LEU A 390 26.97 15.33 -10.04
N ALA A 391 25.96 15.43 -9.19
CA ALA A 391 24.89 14.44 -9.13
C ALA A 391 24.04 14.37 -10.39
N LEU A 392 23.78 15.53 -11.02
CA LEU A 392 22.88 15.64 -12.18
C LEU A 392 23.58 15.44 -13.52
N THR A 393 24.82 15.96 -13.67
CA THR A 393 25.53 16.02 -14.95
C THR A 393 26.80 15.16 -15.00
N GLY A 394 27.25 14.69 -13.85
CA GLY A 394 28.55 14.00 -13.70
C GLY A 394 29.75 14.95 -13.59
N ASN A 395 29.57 16.29 -13.66
CA ASN A 395 30.61 17.29 -13.57
C ASN A 395 30.27 18.37 -12.54
N PRO A 396 31.20 18.82 -11.69
CA PRO A 396 30.97 19.90 -10.73
C PRO A 396 31.26 21.28 -11.34
N ASP A 397 30.69 21.56 -12.54
CA ASP A 397 31.03 22.76 -13.33
C ASP A 397 30.48 24.06 -12.71
N VAL A 398 29.49 23.95 -11.82
CA VAL A 398 28.88 25.09 -11.10
C VAL A 398 29.02 24.83 -9.60
N GLY A 399 29.58 25.81 -8.88
CA GLY A 399 29.71 25.80 -7.44
C GLY A 399 28.99 26.96 -6.79
N GLY A 400 28.99 26.96 -5.46
CA GLY A 400 28.33 27.96 -4.61
C GLY A 400 27.22 27.35 -3.75
N GLU A 401 26.67 28.16 -2.85
CA GLU A 401 25.62 27.75 -1.90
C GLU A 401 24.28 28.34 -2.33
N LEU A 402 23.35 27.48 -2.76
CA LEU A 402 22.00 27.86 -3.17
C LEU A 402 21.04 27.88 -1.99
N SER A 403 20.36 28.99 -1.81
CA SER A 403 19.19 29.09 -0.94
C SER A 403 18.03 29.70 -1.73
N GLY A 404 16.81 29.26 -1.44
CA GLY A 404 15.64 29.78 -2.14
C GLY A 404 14.37 29.00 -1.81
N GLY A 405 13.25 29.54 -2.25
CA GLY A 405 11.96 28.89 -2.10
C GLY A 405 11.00 29.28 -3.21
N VAL A 406 10.05 28.42 -3.45
CA VAL A 406 8.97 28.63 -4.41
C VAL A 406 7.63 28.30 -3.76
N ALA A 407 6.57 28.98 -4.20
CA ALA A 407 5.20 28.58 -3.93
C ALA A 407 4.55 28.31 -5.29
N VAL A 408 4.22 27.06 -5.55
CA VAL A 408 3.66 26.62 -6.82
C VAL A 408 2.35 25.89 -6.62
N SER A 409 1.46 25.99 -7.59
CA SER A 409 0.23 25.23 -7.69
C SER A 409 0.06 24.69 -9.10
N GLY A 410 -0.66 23.58 -9.23
CA GLY A 410 -0.92 22.98 -10.53
C GLY A 410 -2.12 22.05 -10.48
N ILE A 411 -2.59 21.67 -11.68
CA ILE A 411 -3.72 20.77 -11.89
C ILE A 411 -3.28 19.71 -12.92
N GLY A 412 -3.57 18.46 -12.65
CA GLY A 412 -3.28 17.37 -13.57
C GLY A 412 -2.91 16.08 -12.87
N ASP A 413 -3.02 14.98 -13.60
CA ASP A 413 -2.72 13.61 -13.14
C ASP A 413 -1.47 13.02 -13.79
N ASN A 414 -0.84 13.74 -14.70
CA ASN A 414 0.37 13.36 -15.41
C ASN A 414 1.33 14.55 -15.57
N LEU A 415 2.60 14.24 -15.86
CA LEU A 415 3.68 15.24 -15.91
C LEU A 415 3.41 16.38 -16.91
N VAL A 416 2.83 16.07 -18.07
CA VAL A 416 2.57 17.07 -19.12
C VAL A 416 1.49 18.05 -18.69
N THR A 417 0.36 17.56 -18.16
CA THR A 417 -0.72 18.42 -17.69
C THR A 417 -0.30 19.27 -16.50
N ILE A 418 0.51 18.70 -15.60
CA ILE A 418 1.10 19.45 -14.47
C ILE A 418 2.01 20.57 -14.98
N GLN A 419 2.94 20.29 -15.87
CA GLN A 419 3.84 21.31 -16.44
C GLN A 419 3.08 22.45 -17.14
N GLN A 420 2.00 22.13 -17.84
CA GLN A 420 1.16 23.13 -18.53
C GLN A 420 0.37 24.03 -17.57
N SER A 421 -0.09 23.46 -16.45
CA SER A 421 -0.94 24.15 -15.48
C SER A 421 -0.15 24.82 -14.35
N LEU A 422 1.17 24.61 -14.28
CA LEU A 422 1.99 25.08 -13.17
C LEU A 422 1.99 26.60 -13.09
N LEU A 423 1.54 27.14 -11.97
CA LEU A 423 1.55 28.55 -11.63
C LEU A 423 2.32 28.74 -10.33
N GLY A 424 3.13 29.80 -10.24
CA GLY A 424 3.83 30.06 -9.00
C GLY A 424 4.89 31.14 -9.08
N ILE A 425 5.37 31.52 -7.92
CA ILE A 425 6.43 32.51 -7.75
C ILE A 425 7.47 31.98 -6.75
N GLY A 426 8.68 32.46 -6.89
CA GLY A 426 9.77 32.13 -5.98
C GLY A 426 10.93 33.08 -6.10
N GLN A 427 11.92 32.84 -5.28
CA GLN A 427 13.20 33.56 -5.29
C GLN A 427 14.35 32.63 -4.94
N PHE A 428 15.52 32.96 -5.42
CA PHE A 428 16.74 32.24 -5.10
C PHE A 428 17.90 33.20 -4.91
N SER A 429 18.87 32.76 -4.14
CA SER A 429 20.16 33.41 -3.94
C SER A 429 21.25 32.34 -3.95
N VAL A 430 22.32 32.58 -4.66
CA VAL A 430 23.53 31.74 -4.64
C VAL A 430 24.69 32.59 -4.11
N ILE A 431 25.29 32.11 -3.04
CA ILE A 431 26.46 32.77 -2.44
C ILE A 431 27.71 32.16 -3.05
N ASN A 432 28.68 33.02 -3.44
CA ASN A 432 29.94 32.63 -4.05
C ASN A 432 29.76 31.67 -5.27
N PRO A 433 28.90 31.98 -6.24
CA PRO A 433 28.74 31.13 -7.41
C PRO A 433 30.02 31.08 -8.24
N ILE A 434 30.41 29.87 -8.63
CA ILE A 434 31.60 29.57 -9.42
C ILE A 434 31.18 28.81 -10.67
N PHE A 435 31.61 29.29 -11.83
CA PHE A 435 31.46 28.62 -13.12
C PHE A 435 32.87 28.25 -13.62
N SER A 436 33.23 26.98 -13.52
CA SER A 436 34.60 26.48 -13.77
C SER A 436 34.96 26.43 -15.30
N THR A 437 33.95 26.31 -16.14
CA THR A 437 34.15 26.11 -17.59
C THR A 437 33.97 27.36 -18.42
N PHE A 438 33.54 28.48 -17.82
CA PHE A 438 33.23 29.70 -18.53
C PHE A 438 33.80 30.95 -17.81
N ASN A 439 34.58 31.76 -18.52
CA ASN A 439 35.12 33.02 -17.99
C ASN A 439 34.42 34.23 -18.61
N VAL A 440 33.51 34.84 -17.84
CA VAL A 440 32.74 36.03 -18.28
C VAL A 440 33.67 37.22 -18.48
N GLU A 441 34.65 37.46 -17.59
CA GLU A 441 35.57 38.59 -17.68
C GLU A 441 36.40 38.50 -18.95
N GLN A 442 36.94 37.33 -19.25
CA GLN A 442 37.66 37.10 -20.51
C GLN A 442 36.80 37.38 -21.72
N THR A 443 35.54 36.86 -21.71
CA THR A 443 34.62 37.05 -22.86
C THR A 443 34.29 38.51 -23.08
N VAL A 444 34.02 39.28 -22.02
CA VAL A 444 33.74 40.70 -22.07
C VAL A 444 34.96 41.49 -22.54
N CYS A 445 36.14 41.24 -21.97
CA CYS A 445 37.37 41.91 -22.35
C CYS A 445 37.77 41.62 -23.79
N GLN A 446 37.65 40.37 -24.25
CA GLN A 446 37.92 40.02 -25.65
C GLN A 446 36.94 40.69 -26.62
N SER A 447 35.66 40.76 -26.29
CA SER A 447 34.65 41.42 -27.08
C SER A 447 34.89 42.95 -27.18
N ALA A 448 35.26 43.58 -26.06
CA ALA A 448 35.60 44.99 -26.02
C ALA A 448 36.88 45.30 -26.79
N ALA A 449 37.88 44.43 -26.70
CA ALA A 449 39.14 44.57 -27.46
C ALA A 449 38.89 44.45 -28.98
N MET A 450 38.05 43.51 -29.42
CA MET A 450 37.64 43.36 -30.80
C MET A 450 36.94 44.63 -31.32
N LEU A 451 36.04 45.21 -30.53
CA LEU A 451 35.33 46.44 -30.90
C LEU A 451 36.25 47.69 -30.97
N SER A 452 37.31 47.70 -30.16
CA SER A 452 38.28 48.82 -30.11
C SER A 452 39.50 48.64 -31.05
N GLY A 453 39.57 47.50 -31.76
CA GLY A 453 40.71 47.18 -32.63
C GLY A 453 42.02 46.90 -31.87
N SER A 454 41.93 46.56 -30.57
CA SER A 454 43.07 46.25 -29.70
C SER A 454 43.15 44.75 -29.39
N ASN A 455 44.35 44.26 -29.03
CA ASN A 455 44.51 42.89 -28.57
C ASN A 455 44.34 42.83 -27.06
N SER A 456 43.48 41.97 -26.54
CA SER A 456 43.43 41.70 -25.10
C SER A 456 44.61 40.79 -24.72
N SER A 457 45.57 41.31 -23.97
CA SER A 457 46.75 40.58 -23.50
C SER A 457 46.71 40.18 -22.02
N GLY A 458 45.50 40.08 -21.43
CA GLY A 458 45.34 39.72 -20.02
C GLY A 458 45.44 38.21 -19.78
N SER A 459 46.01 37.83 -18.66
CA SER A 459 45.88 36.46 -18.11
C SER A 459 44.61 36.42 -17.30
N PHE A 460 43.64 35.57 -17.71
CA PHE A 460 42.35 35.40 -17.04
C PHE A 460 42.38 34.08 -16.23
N ALA A 461 41.62 34.03 -15.14
CA ALA A 461 41.41 32.79 -14.39
C ALA A 461 40.66 31.75 -15.25
N ALA A 462 40.78 30.48 -14.88
CA ALA A 462 40.18 29.40 -15.65
C ALA A 462 38.64 29.40 -15.61
N GLY A 463 38.01 30.14 -14.70
CA GLY A 463 36.55 30.21 -14.56
C GLY A 463 36.09 31.59 -14.10
N THR A 464 34.80 31.72 -13.81
CA THR A 464 34.18 32.92 -13.28
C THR A 464 33.73 32.67 -11.84
N GLN A 465 34.13 33.54 -10.93
CA GLN A 465 33.59 33.63 -9.59
C GLN A 465 32.78 34.93 -9.49
N LEU A 466 31.53 34.80 -9.00
CA LEU A 466 30.64 35.94 -8.77
C LEU A 466 30.53 36.17 -7.26
N ASP A 467 30.11 37.37 -6.84
CA ASP A 467 29.90 37.70 -5.42
C ASP A 467 28.63 36.98 -4.90
N THR A 468 27.52 37.31 -5.52
CA THR A 468 26.22 36.71 -5.23
C THR A 468 25.37 36.72 -6.51
N LEU A 469 24.58 35.68 -6.73
CA LEU A 469 23.63 35.61 -7.82
C LEU A 469 22.23 35.49 -7.27
N GLU A 470 21.40 36.48 -7.51
CA GLU A 470 20.00 36.49 -7.04
C GLU A 470 19.05 36.56 -8.23
N GLY A 471 17.83 36.07 -8.03
CA GLY A 471 16.79 36.15 -9.05
C GLY A 471 15.42 35.74 -8.52
N ASN A 472 14.40 36.10 -9.30
CA ASN A 472 13.01 35.73 -9.05
C ASN A 472 12.57 34.67 -10.06
N LEU A 473 11.74 33.74 -9.59
CA LEU A 473 11.15 32.66 -10.38
C LEU A 473 9.67 32.95 -10.59
N ASN A 474 9.18 32.78 -11.79
CA ASN A 474 7.76 32.86 -12.10
C ASN A 474 7.37 31.71 -13.04
N PHE A 475 6.45 30.87 -12.57
CA PHE A 475 5.89 29.74 -13.31
C PHE A 475 4.53 30.15 -13.87
N ALA A 476 4.40 30.16 -15.19
CA ALA A 476 3.14 30.46 -15.87
C ALA A 476 3.17 29.89 -17.29
N ASP A 477 2.02 29.43 -17.79
CA ASP A 477 1.80 29.02 -19.18
C ASP A 477 2.83 27.99 -19.71
N GLY A 478 3.20 27.02 -18.89
CA GLY A 478 4.19 26.00 -19.23
C GLY A 478 5.63 26.52 -19.31
N GLN A 479 5.89 27.71 -18.78
CA GLN A 479 7.19 28.37 -18.78
C GLN A 479 7.68 28.64 -17.36
N LEU A 480 9.00 28.60 -17.19
CA LEU A 480 9.69 29.16 -16.03
C LEU A 480 10.42 30.44 -16.51
N ILE A 481 10.01 31.57 -15.98
CA ILE A 481 10.64 32.87 -16.23
C ILE A 481 11.52 33.18 -15.02
N ILE A 482 12.82 33.32 -15.25
CA ILE A 482 13.80 33.80 -14.28
C ILE A 482 14.06 35.27 -14.59
N SER A 483 13.77 36.13 -13.62
CA SER A 483 13.88 37.59 -13.82
C SER A 483 14.62 38.24 -12.64
N GLY A 484 15.01 39.50 -12.82
CA GLY A 484 15.74 40.20 -11.76
C GLY A 484 17.09 39.56 -11.44
N ILE A 485 17.66 38.79 -12.38
CA ILE A 485 19.01 38.25 -12.21
C ILE A 485 19.96 39.43 -12.02
N ASN A 486 20.62 39.43 -10.86
CA ASN A 486 21.58 40.50 -10.48
C ASN A 486 22.80 39.82 -9.84
N THR A 487 23.96 40.18 -10.35
CA THR A 487 25.25 39.70 -9.84
C THR A 487 26.39 40.69 -10.18
N ALA A 488 27.55 40.49 -9.60
CA ALA A 488 28.74 41.29 -9.88
C ALA A 488 30.00 40.44 -10.00
N ILE A 489 30.95 40.91 -10.80
CA ILE A 489 32.30 40.41 -10.89
C ILE A 489 33.20 41.60 -10.66
N GLY A 490 33.75 41.77 -9.45
CA GLY A 490 34.46 42.99 -9.11
C GLY A 490 33.61 44.25 -9.35
N ASN A 491 34.01 45.10 -10.29
CA ASN A 491 33.27 46.32 -10.64
C ASN A 491 32.22 46.12 -11.76
N LEU A 492 32.14 44.98 -12.39
CA LEU A 492 31.21 44.67 -13.47
C LEU A 492 29.88 44.16 -12.90
N LYS A 493 28.80 44.93 -13.11
CA LYS A 493 27.45 44.51 -12.73
C LYS A 493 26.76 43.82 -13.90
N LEU A 494 26.24 42.64 -13.68
CA LEU A 494 25.51 41.83 -14.64
C LEU A 494 24.05 41.77 -14.27
N ARG A 495 23.16 41.92 -15.22
CA ARG A 495 21.73 41.76 -15.09
C ARG A 495 21.20 40.89 -16.22
N GLY A 496 20.21 40.08 -15.94
CA GLY A 496 19.69 39.19 -16.95
C GLY A 496 18.26 38.74 -16.71
N ARG A 497 17.72 38.11 -17.74
CA ARG A 497 16.44 37.39 -17.70
C ARG A 497 16.60 36.12 -18.54
N SER A 498 15.97 35.04 -18.09
CA SER A 498 15.92 33.76 -18.80
C SER A 498 14.49 33.25 -18.87
N THR A 499 14.16 32.55 -19.92
CA THR A 499 12.89 31.82 -20.04
C THR A 499 13.18 30.38 -20.42
N VAL A 500 12.63 29.44 -19.66
CA VAL A 500 12.74 28.00 -19.89
C VAL A 500 11.36 27.48 -20.28
N GLN A 501 11.25 26.87 -21.45
CA GLN A 501 10.07 26.15 -21.89
C GLN A 501 10.10 24.78 -21.26
N MET A 502 9.24 24.52 -20.25
CA MET A 502 9.31 23.32 -19.43
C MET A 502 8.98 22.04 -20.22
N ILE A 503 8.08 22.13 -21.20
CA ILE A 503 7.65 20.98 -22.02
C ILE A 503 8.69 20.65 -23.09
N GLU A 504 9.20 21.68 -23.76
CA GLU A 504 10.14 21.52 -24.88
C GLU A 504 11.59 21.39 -24.42
N GLN A 505 11.86 21.59 -23.12
CA GLN A 505 13.20 21.65 -22.53
C GLN A 505 14.15 22.64 -23.25
N ARG A 506 13.58 23.72 -23.79
CA ARG A 506 14.33 24.79 -24.45
C ARG A 506 14.51 25.96 -23.50
N TYR A 507 15.66 26.61 -23.58
CA TYR A 507 15.94 27.84 -22.83
C TYR A 507 16.36 28.97 -23.74
N THR A 508 16.01 30.20 -23.36
CA THR A 508 16.43 31.45 -24.01
C THR A 508 17.04 32.34 -22.92
N LEU A 509 18.23 32.83 -23.18
CA LEU A 509 18.95 33.77 -22.30
C LEU A 509 18.97 35.15 -22.99
N ASN A 510 18.52 36.18 -22.29
CA ASN A 510 18.50 37.57 -22.74
C ASN A 510 19.23 38.48 -21.75
#